data_a8ee760121bc4a2280590598ba81425c
#
_entry.id   a8ee760121bc4a2280590598ba81425c
#
_cell.length_a   1.000
_cell.length_b   1.000
_cell.length_c   1.000
_cell.angle_alpha   90.00
_cell.angle_beta   90.00
_cell.angle_gamma   90.00
#
_symmetry.space_group_name_H-M   'P 1'
#
loop_
_entity.id
_entity.type
_entity.pdbx_description
1 polymer ?
#
loop_
_entity_poly.entity_id
_entity_poly.type
_entity_poly.pdbx_seq_one_letter_code
_entity_poly.pdbx_strand_id
1 'polypeptide(L)'
;MAGAYLAKWLNRYTRSEPATASVFFALALGLLSLLLCWGDRSMLLTILCLAGITTSMFAVNVMMITFIPLHFSRYGRTSSMSGFLNSVAYIGCGISNFGTGYLLNRFSWDATIFMWIALAAVAIALCLATISVWRNFQQKETNLIEVR
;
A
#
# COMPACT_ATOMS: atom_id res chain seq x y z
N MET A 1 -7.04 9.32 -9.64
CA MET A 1 -8.28 9.65 -8.92
C MET A 1 -9.05 8.41 -8.47
N ALA A 2 -9.27 7.39 -9.33
CA ALA A 2 -10.03 6.17 -8.98
C ALA A 2 -9.53 5.44 -7.71
N GLY A 3 -8.22 5.30 -7.52
CA GLY A 3 -7.65 4.63 -6.35
C GLY A 3 -8.01 5.29 -5.01
N ALA A 4 -8.12 6.61 -4.96
CA ALA A 4 -8.49 7.32 -3.74
C ALA A 4 -9.96 7.08 -3.35
N TYR A 5 -10.86 7.02 -4.34
CA TYR A 5 -12.27 6.69 -4.10
C TYR A 5 -12.44 5.24 -3.66
N LEU A 6 -11.72 4.30 -4.29
CA LEU A 6 -11.72 2.90 -3.91
C LEU A 6 -11.17 2.72 -2.48
N ALA A 7 -10.09 3.42 -2.13
CA ALA A 7 -9.51 3.40 -0.78
C ALA A 7 -10.54 3.87 0.26
N LYS A 8 -11.23 5.00 0.01
CA LYS A 8 -12.25 5.54 0.91
C LYS A 8 -13.45 4.60 1.05
N TRP A 9 -13.90 4.03 -0.07
CA TRP A 9 -15.04 3.11 -0.07
C TRP A 9 -14.72 1.83 0.69
N LEU A 10 -13.55 1.22 0.45
CA LEU A 10 -13.13 0.00 1.11
C LEU A 10 -12.82 0.23 2.59
N ASN A 11 -12.22 1.37 2.96
CA ASN A 11 -11.94 1.71 4.36
C ASN A 11 -13.23 1.86 5.18
N ARG A 12 -14.32 2.32 4.56
CA ARG A 12 -15.64 2.35 5.20
C ARG A 12 -16.13 0.94 5.58
N TYR A 13 -15.72 -0.08 4.83
CA TYR A 13 -16.13 -1.48 5.05
C TYR A 13 -15.25 -2.19 6.07
N THR A 14 -13.94 -2.01 5.98
CA THR A 14 -12.93 -2.68 6.84
C THR A 14 -12.74 -2.01 8.20
N ARG A 15 -13.10 -0.74 8.34
CA ARG A 15 -12.94 0.08 9.55
C ARG A 15 -11.51 0.09 10.13
N SER A 16 -10.50 -0.26 9.32
CA SER A 16 -9.10 -0.36 9.73
C SER A 16 -8.20 -0.07 8.54
N GLU A 17 -7.37 0.96 8.64
CA GLU A 17 -6.47 1.38 7.57
C GLU A 17 -5.48 0.26 7.18
N PRO A 18 -4.77 -0.42 8.11
CA PRO A 18 -3.86 -1.49 7.72
C PRO A 18 -4.57 -2.71 7.12
N ALA A 19 -5.83 -2.99 7.51
CA ALA A 19 -6.62 -4.06 6.88
C ALA A 19 -6.98 -3.70 5.43
N THR A 20 -7.37 -2.45 5.17
CA THR A 20 -7.64 -1.97 3.81
C THR A 20 -6.38 -2.01 2.95
N ALA A 21 -5.24 -1.59 3.49
CA ALA A 21 -3.96 -1.65 2.79
C ALA A 21 -3.58 -3.10 2.43
N SER A 22 -3.78 -4.06 3.35
CA SER A 22 -3.49 -5.47 3.09
C SER A 22 -4.34 -6.06 1.95
N VAL A 23 -5.60 -5.64 1.82
CA VAL A 23 -6.47 -6.05 0.69
C VAL A 23 -5.94 -5.52 -0.64
N PHE A 24 -5.50 -4.25 -0.70
CA PHE A 24 -4.91 -3.70 -1.92
C PHE A 24 -3.58 -4.34 -2.28
N PHE A 25 -2.74 -4.66 -1.30
CA PHE A 25 -1.51 -5.43 -1.53
C PHE A 25 -1.81 -6.84 -2.03
N ALA A 26 -2.81 -7.53 -1.47
CA ALA A 26 -3.23 -8.85 -1.93
C ALA A 26 -3.77 -8.82 -3.36
N LEU A 27 -4.56 -7.79 -3.71
CA LEU A 27 -5.04 -7.56 -5.07
C LEU A 27 -3.87 -7.32 -6.05
N ALA A 28 -2.91 -6.48 -5.66
CA ALA A 28 -1.72 -6.24 -6.48
C ALA A 28 -0.89 -7.52 -6.65
N LEU A 29 -0.74 -8.32 -5.60
CA LEU A 29 -0.03 -9.60 -5.67
C LEU A 29 -0.73 -10.58 -6.61
N GLY A 30 -2.06 -10.68 -6.58
CA GLY A 30 -2.85 -11.47 -7.52
C GLY A 30 -2.65 -11.03 -8.97
N LEU A 31 -2.68 -9.72 -9.23
CA LEU A 31 -2.45 -9.16 -10.57
C LEU A 31 -1.01 -9.35 -11.05
N LEU A 32 0.00 -9.25 -10.16
CA LEU A 32 1.40 -9.55 -10.49
C LEU A 32 1.59 -11.03 -10.84
N SER A 33 0.95 -11.94 -10.09
CA SER A 33 0.97 -13.38 -10.38
C SER A 33 0.30 -13.70 -11.72
N LEU A 34 -0.81 -13.03 -12.02
CA LEU A 34 -1.49 -13.16 -13.31
C LEU A 34 -0.62 -12.65 -14.45
N LEU A 35 0.07 -11.52 -14.25
CA LEU A 35 1.00 -10.96 -15.22
C LEU A 35 2.16 -11.92 -15.52
N LEU A 36 2.70 -12.58 -14.48
CA LEU A 36 3.77 -13.55 -14.64
C LEU A 36 3.32 -14.79 -15.43
N CYS A 37 2.08 -15.26 -15.22
CA CYS A 37 1.57 -16.47 -15.88
C CYS A 37 1.07 -16.23 -17.32
N TRP A 38 0.53 -15.06 -17.61
CA TRP A 38 -0.16 -14.78 -18.88
C TRP A 38 0.23 -13.47 -19.56
N GLY A 39 1.19 -12.73 -19.05
CA GLY A 39 1.60 -11.42 -19.60
C GLY A 39 2.00 -11.48 -21.07
N ASP A 40 2.67 -12.55 -21.49
CA ASP A 40 3.15 -12.73 -22.86
C ASP A 40 2.05 -13.04 -23.90
N ARG A 41 0.85 -13.42 -23.43
CA ARG A 41 -0.22 -13.88 -24.34
C ARG A 41 -1.07 -12.75 -24.93
N SER A 42 -1.19 -11.61 -24.23
CA SER A 42 -2.06 -10.52 -24.67
C SER A 42 -1.59 -9.17 -24.13
N MET A 43 -1.25 -8.27 -25.04
CA MET A 43 -0.87 -6.89 -24.70
C MET A 43 -1.98 -6.16 -23.92
N LEU A 44 -3.24 -6.40 -24.24
CA LEU A 44 -4.37 -5.79 -23.55
C LEU A 44 -4.42 -6.25 -22.08
N LEU A 45 -4.22 -7.55 -21.83
CA LEU A 45 -4.19 -8.11 -20.48
C LEU A 45 -3.07 -7.48 -19.65
N THR A 46 -1.88 -7.36 -20.21
CA THR A 46 -0.72 -6.72 -19.57
C THR A 46 -1.01 -5.29 -19.18
N ILE A 47 -1.60 -4.50 -20.06
CA ILE A 47 -1.97 -3.10 -19.78
C ILE A 47 -3.01 -3.03 -18.65
N LEU A 48 -4.03 -3.88 -18.68
CA LEU A 48 -5.07 -3.91 -17.64
C LEU A 48 -4.50 -4.32 -16.28
N CYS A 49 -3.63 -5.33 -16.24
CA CYS A 49 -2.95 -5.75 -15.00
C CYS A 49 -2.08 -4.63 -14.43
N LEU A 50 -1.26 -3.98 -15.25
CA LEU A 50 -0.42 -2.87 -14.81
C LEU A 50 -1.25 -1.68 -14.32
N ALA A 51 -2.34 -1.34 -14.99
CA ALA A 51 -3.27 -0.30 -14.55
C ALA A 51 -3.91 -0.64 -13.19
N GLY A 52 -4.30 -1.90 -13.00
CA GLY A 52 -4.86 -2.38 -11.73
C GLY A 52 -3.84 -2.35 -10.59
N ILE A 53 -2.61 -2.79 -10.84
CA ILE A 53 -1.50 -2.75 -9.87
C ILE A 53 -1.21 -1.30 -9.47
N THR A 54 -1.06 -0.41 -10.45
CA THR A 54 -0.78 1.02 -10.21
C THR A 54 -1.90 1.68 -9.41
N THR A 55 -3.16 1.39 -9.74
CA THR A 55 -4.32 1.92 -9.02
C THR A 55 -4.35 1.43 -7.56
N SER A 56 -4.04 0.15 -7.32
CA SER A 56 -3.98 -0.44 -5.98
C SER A 56 -2.86 0.19 -5.14
N MET A 57 -1.67 0.36 -5.72
CA MET A 57 -0.54 0.99 -5.03
C MET A 57 -0.80 2.47 -4.73
N PHE A 58 -1.47 3.18 -5.64
CA PHE A 58 -1.90 4.56 -5.40
C PHE A 58 -2.93 4.64 -4.27
N ALA A 59 -3.85 3.69 -4.17
CA ALA A 59 -4.81 3.61 -3.07
C ALA A 59 -4.11 3.44 -1.71
N VAL A 60 -3.13 2.54 -1.62
CA VAL A 60 -2.31 2.35 -0.40
C VAL A 60 -1.55 3.64 -0.05
N ASN A 61 -0.93 4.28 -1.03
CA ASN A 61 -0.19 5.53 -0.82
C ASN A 61 -1.08 6.63 -0.21
N VAL A 62 -2.28 6.84 -0.78
CA VAL A 62 -3.25 7.81 -0.25
C VAL A 62 -3.67 7.45 1.18
N MET A 63 -3.88 6.17 1.48
CA MET A 63 -4.21 5.74 2.85
C MET A 63 -3.11 6.09 3.84
N MET A 64 -1.87 5.80 3.50
CA MET A 64 -0.72 6.04 4.38
C MET A 64 -0.45 7.53 4.61
N ILE A 65 -0.50 8.35 3.56
CA ILE A 65 -0.11 9.77 3.63
C ILE A 65 -1.27 10.65 4.10
N THR A 66 -2.53 10.25 3.89
CA THR A 66 -3.69 11.09 4.18
C THR A 66 -4.49 10.58 5.40
N PHE A 67 -4.88 9.31 5.41
CA PHE A 67 -5.79 8.81 6.44
C PHE A 67 -5.09 8.58 7.78
N ILE A 68 -3.90 7.99 7.79
CA ILE A 68 -3.16 7.75 9.04
C ILE A 68 -2.82 9.06 9.77
N PRO A 69 -2.29 10.12 9.13
CA PRO A 69 -2.04 11.39 9.82
C PRO A 69 -3.28 12.07 10.40
N LEU A 70 -4.48 11.82 9.83
CA LEU A 70 -5.72 12.40 10.36
C LEU A 70 -6.01 11.96 11.80
N HIS A 71 -5.61 10.75 12.21
CA HIS A 71 -5.72 10.31 13.60
C HIS A 71 -4.89 11.14 14.57
N PHE A 72 -3.83 11.80 14.07
CA PHE A 72 -2.97 12.69 14.86
C PHE A 72 -3.43 14.15 14.85
N SER A 73 -4.58 14.46 14.25
CA SER A 73 -5.13 15.83 14.19
C SER A 73 -5.41 16.41 15.57
N ARG A 74 -5.82 15.57 16.53
CA ARG A 74 -6.06 15.97 17.93
C ARG A 74 -4.82 16.48 18.65
N TYR A 75 -3.65 15.96 18.26
CA TYR A 75 -2.37 16.36 18.83
C TYR A 75 -1.75 17.56 18.10
N GLY A 76 -2.45 18.14 17.11
CA GLY A 76 -1.93 19.23 16.28
C GLY A 76 -0.72 18.86 15.41
N ARG A 77 -0.46 17.54 15.21
CA ARG A 77 0.75 17.04 14.56
C ARG A 77 0.49 16.35 13.21
N THR A 78 -0.64 16.61 12.60
CA THR A 78 -1.02 16.01 11.30
C THR A 78 0.01 16.27 10.21
N SER A 79 0.44 17.53 10.06
CA SER A 79 1.41 17.93 9.02
C SER A 79 2.77 17.29 9.23
N SER A 80 3.25 17.24 10.48
CA SER A 80 4.52 16.61 10.82
C SER A 80 4.51 15.10 10.53
N MET A 81 3.41 14.42 10.87
CA MET A 81 3.24 12.99 10.63
C MET A 81 3.13 12.67 9.14
N SER A 82 2.36 13.48 8.40
CA SER A 82 2.25 13.34 6.94
C SER A 82 3.60 13.56 6.25
N GLY A 83 4.35 14.58 6.65
CA GLY A 83 5.68 14.86 6.13
C GLY A 83 6.66 13.73 6.41
N PHE A 84 6.65 13.17 7.63
CA PHE A 84 7.50 12.03 7.99
C PHE A 84 7.21 10.80 7.14
N LEU A 85 5.93 10.40 7.04
CA LEU A 85 5.50 9.25 6.23
C LEU A 85 5.85 9.44 4.75
N ASN A 86 5.66 10.64 4.23
CA ASN A 86 6.00 10.97 2.86
C ASN A 86 7.52 10.88 2.61
N SER A 87 8.34 11.36 3.53
CA SER A 87 9.80 11.25 3.44
C SER A 87 10.27 9.80 3.41
N VAL A 88 9.73 8.95 4.28
CA VAL A 88 10.03 7.51 4.30
C VAL A 88 9.60 6.85 2.98
N ALA A 89 8.42 7.22 2.45
CA ALA A 89 7.93 6.71 1.17
C ALA A 89 8.86 7.10 0.00
N TYR A 90 9.38 8.33 -0.04
CA TYR A 90 10.33 8.75 -1.08
C TYR A 90 11.68 8.06 -0.99
N ILE A 91 12.19 7.81 0.22
CA ILE A 91 13.42 7.02 0.42
C ILE A 91 13.20 5.60 -0.13
N GLY A 92 12.09 4.97 0.24
CA GLY A 92 11.72 3.64 -0.28
C GLY A 92 11.57 3.61 -1.80
N CYS A 93 10.97 4.65 -2.38
CA CYS A 93 10.84 4.83 -3.83
C CYS A 93 12.22 4.91 -4.52
N GLY A 94 13.15 5.68 -3.97
CA GLY A 94 14.52 5.78 -4.49
C GLY A 94 15.24 4.43 -4.49
N ILE A 95 15.18 3.70 -3.38
CA ILE A 95 15.78 2.36 -3.25
C ILE A 95 15.14 1.38 -4.24
N SER A 96 13.80 1.39 -4.36
CA SER A 96 13.07 0.51 -5.27
C SER A 96 13.39 0.79 -6.74
N ASN A 97 13.47 2.07 -7.14
CA ASN A 97 13.82 2.44 -8.50
C ASN A 97 15.25 2.02 -8.87
N PHE A 98 16.20 2.22 -7.94
CA PHE A 98 17.58 1.75 -8.13
C PHE A 98 17.63 0.22 -8.24
N GLY A 99 16.97 -0.49 -7.34
CA GLY A 99 16.90 -1.96 -7.35
C GLY A 99 16.28 -2.51 -8.64
N THR A 100 15.15 -1.92 -9.07
CA THR A 100 14.48 -2.28 -10.33
C THR A 100 15.40 -2.05 -11.55
N GLY A 101 16.07 -0.90 -11.62
CA GLY A 101 17.01 -0.60 -12.70
C GLY A 101 18.19 -1.56 -12.73
N TYR A 102 18.74 -1.92 -11.56
CA TYR A 102 19.84 -2.88 -11.45
C TYR A 102 19.42 -4.28 -11.93
N LEU A 103 18.24 -4.75 -11.52
CA LEU A 103 17.72 -6.07 -11.90
C LEU A 103 17.42 -6.14 -13.41
N LEU A 104 16.84 -5.11 -14.00
CA LEU A 104 16.56 -5.05 -15.43
C LEU A 104 17.84 -5.06 -16.29
N ASN A 105 18.92 -4.46 -15.80
CA ASN A 105 20.21 -4.43 -16.51
C ASN A 105 20.99 -5.74 -16.41
N ARG A 106 20.82 -6.51 -15.33
CA ARG A 106 21.59 -7.73 -15.04
C ARG A 106 20.83 -9.02 -15.30
N PHE A 107 19.51 -8.97 -15.16
CA PHE A 107 18.63 -10.13 -15.20
C PHE A 107 17.47 -9.89 -16.16
N SER A 108 16.52 -10.81 -16.20
CA SER A 108 15.33 -10.73 -17.05
C SER A 108 14.21 -9.89 -16.40
N TRP A 109 13.21 -9.56 -17.19
CA TRP A 109 11.99 -8.92 -16.74
C TRP A 109 11.25 -9.72 -15.66
N ASP A 110 11.29 -11.05 -15.77
CA ASP A 110 10.69 -11.97 -14.78
C ASP A 110 11.29 -11.82 -13.38
N ALA A 111 12.62 -11.63 -13.28
CA ALA A 111 13.29 -11.40 -12.00
C ALA A 111 12.79 -10.13 -11.29
N THR A 112 12.45 -9.11 -12.06
CA THR A 112 11.88 -7.87 -11.53
C THR A 112 10.47 -8.09 -11.01
N ILE A 113 9.63 -8.86 -11.71
CA ILE A 113 8.28 -9.21 -11.25
C ILE A 113 8.36 -10.06 -9.98
N PHE A 114 9.28 -11.02 -9.90
CA PHE A 114 9.50 -11.81 -8.67
C PHE A 114 9.89 -10.93 -7.48
N MET A 115 10.76 -9.94 -7.67
CA MET A 115 11.10 -8.97 -6.63
C MET A 115 9.87 -8.20 -6.15
N TRP A 116 9.02 -7.75 -7.07
CA TRP A 116 7.80 -7.01 -6.71
C TRP A 116 6.79 -7.90 -5.97
N ILE A 117 6.66 -9.18 -6.36
CA ILE A 117 5.84 -10.16 -5.63
C ILE A 117 6.37 -10.36 -4.20
N ALA A 118 7.67 -10.53 -4.04
CA ALA A 118 8.30 -10.69 -2.72
C ALA A 118 8.07 -9.45 -1.84
N LEU A 119 8.25 -8.24 -2.38
CA LEU A 119 7.98 -6.99 -1.67
C LEU A 119 6.50 -6.85 -1.27
N ALA A 120 5.57 -7.21 -2.15
CA ALA A 120 4.14 -7.19 -1.84
C ALA A 120 3.77 -8.19 -0.73
N ALA A 121 4.36 -9.39 -0.74
CA ALA A 121 4.16 -10.39 0.30
C ALA A 121 4.68 -9.91 1.67
N VAL A 122 5.86 -9.30 1.71
CA VAL A 122 6.42 -8.70 2.93
C VAL A 122 5.52 -7.56 3.42
N ALA A 123 5.03 -6.71 2.52
CA ALA A 123 4.12 -5.62 2.88
C ALA A 123 2.80 -6.14 3.48
N ILE A 124 2.23 -7.23 2.94
CA ILE A 124 1.04 -7.88 3.51
C ILE A 124 1.34 -8.39 4.92
N ALA A 125 2.45 -9.10 5.12
CA ALA A 125 2.84 -9.62 6.42
C ALA A 125 2.99 -8.51 7.48
N LEU A 126 3.63 -7.39 7.12
CA LEU A 126 3.76 -6.21 7.98
C LEU A 126 2.42 -5.55 8.29
N CYS A 127 1.54 -5.41 7.29
CA CYS A 127 0.20 -4.87 7.50
C CYS A 127 -0.61 -5.74 8.45
N LEU A 128 -0.59 -7.07 8.27
CA LEU A 128 -1.30 -8.01 9.15
C LEU A 128 -0.76 -7.97 10.59
N ALA A 129 0.55 -7.92 10.77
CA ALA A 129 1.18 -7.78 12.09
C ALA A 129 0.78 -6.47 12.78
N THR A 130 0.56 -5.40 12.01
CA THR A 130 0.21 -4.08 12.54
C THR A 130 -1.29 -3.96 12.90
N ILE A 131 -2.17 -4.81 12.36
CA ILE A 131 -3.62 -4.71 12.59
C ILE A 131 -3.98 -4.76 14.08
N SER A 132 -3.39 -5.69 14.83
CA SER A 132 -3.68 -5.85 16.25
C SER A 132 -3.23 -4.64 17.09
N VAL A 133 -2.05 -4.11 16.78
CA VAL A 133 -1.49 -2.92 17.45
C VAL A 133 -2.35 -1.69 17.12
N TRP A 134 -2.76 -1.55 15.85
CA TRP A 134 -3.59 -0.44 15.39
C TRP A 134 -4.98 -0.44 16.02
N ARG A 135 -5.61 -1.59 16.12
CA ARG A 135 -6.92 -1.74 16.79
C ARG A 135 -6.85 -1.34 18.27
N ASN A 136 -5.81 -1.76 18.97
CA ASN A 136 -5.61 -1.38 20.37
C ASN A 136 -5.40 0.13 20.54
N PHE A 137 -4.71 0.76 19.59
CA PHE A 137 -4.52 2.21 19.56
C PHE A 137 -5.86 2.93 19.37
N GLN A 138 -6.67 2.53 18.40
CA GLN A 138 -7.98 3.12 18.13
C GLN A 138 -8.94 2.96 19.31
N GLN A 139 -8.95 1.80 20.01
CA GLN A 139 -9.78 1.59 21.20
C GLN A 139 -9.38 2.53 22.34
N LYS A 140 -8.10 2.75 22.57
CA LYS A 140 -7.63 3.70 23.58
C LYS A 140 -8.06 5.13 23.26
N GLU A 141 -8.03 5.53 22.00
CA GLU A 141 -8.52 6.85 21.58
C GLU A 141 -10.02 7.02 21.83
N THR A 142 -10.84 6.00 21.50
CA THR A 142 -12.29 6.05 21.70
C THR A 142 -12.63 6.18 23.19
N ASN A 143 -11.99 5.40 24.06
CA ASN A 143 -12.23 5.46 25.51
C ASN A 143 -11.83 6.83 26.11
N LEU A 144 -10.81 7.50 25.58
CA LEU A 144 -10.43 8.85 26.02
C LEU A 144 -11.45 9.93 25.62
N ILE A 145 -12.31 9.63 24.64
CA ILE A 145 -13.38 10.54 24.21
C ILE A 145 -14.61 10.42 25.10
N GLU A 146 -14.96 9.20 25.51
CA GLU A 146 -16.14 8.94 26.35
C GLU A 146 -15.97 9.45 27.78
N VAL A 147 -14.74 9.62 28.26
CA VAL A 147 -14.43 10.09 29.62
C VAL A 147 -14.36 11.64 29.73
N ARG A 148 -14.49 12.36 28.61
CA ARG A 148 -14.41 13.82 28.55
C ARG A 148 -15.72 14.47 28.20
#